data_84aff1e5a89b4ad9e3cb4478d12f141f
#
_entry.id   84aff1e5a89b4ad9e3cb4478d12f141f
#
_cell.length_a   1.000
_cell.length_b   1.000
_cell.length_c   1.000
_cell.angle_alpha   90.00
_cell.angle_beta   90.00
_cell.angle_gamma   90.00
#
_symmetry.space_group_name_H-M   'P 1'
#
loop_
_entity.id
_entity.type
_entity.pdbx_description
1 polymer ?
#
loop_
_entity_poly.entity_id
_entity_poly.type
_entity_poly.pdbx_seq_one_letter_code
_entity_poly.pdbx_strand_id
1 'polypeptide(L)'
;DIHQMGSNGARIFFPPYIEPWEPNIDPALTTAVSQLGTYMAAELTSQGKKGVVVNAQYDAFTPARAYMHYHAGARILSETASARLASPTTIAPESLGPGRNFDASKRSWNFPNPWSGGDWGLPDIVDYQTSGALALLTNAAKNRRYWLENFYGVNKRGVAKWDDWPDVWIIASGQENQTGVKYALRSLVMADVEVHQAESS
;
A
#
# COMPACT_ATOMS: atom_id res chain seq x y z
N ASP A 1 -3.18 -5.25 -3.96
CA ASP A 1 -2.08 -6.19 -3.72
C ASP A 1 -2.40 -6.99 -2.45
N ILE A 2 -2.44 -8.31 -2.58
CA ILE A 2 -2.78 -9.26 -1.50
C ILE A 2 -1.54 -10.05 -1.15
N HIS A 3 -1.15 -10.02 0.11
CA HIS A 3 0.10 -10.60 0.58
C HIS A 3 -0.08 -11.30 1.93
N GLN A 4 0.98 -11.95 2.43
CA GLN A 4 1.01 -12.59 3.74
C GLN A 4 2.14 -12.02 4.58
N MET A 5 1.85 -11.77 5.85
CA MET A 5 2.81 -11.32 6.86
C MET A 5 3.07 -12.39 7.91
N GLY A 6 4.13 -12.24 8.71
CA GLY A 6 4.28 -12.97 9.96
C GLY A 6 3.14 -12.63 10.93
N SER A 7 2.87 -13.48 11.92
CA SER A 7 1.67 -13.37 12.70
C SER A 7 1.92 -13.28 14.19
N ASN A 8 1.80 -12.08 14.76
CA ASN A 8 1.87 -11.83 16.20
C ASN A 8 0.64 -11.07 16.70
N GLY A 9 -0.54 -11.60 16.50
CA GLY A 9 -1.79 -11.02 16.99
C GLY A 9 -2.60 -10.28 15.93
N ALA A 10 -1.99 -9.55 15.00
CA ALA A 10 -2.71 -9.05 13.85
C ALA A 10 -3.05 -10.17 12.88
N ARG A 11 -4.29 -10.18 12.39
CA ARG A 11 -4.77 -11.15 11.41
C ARG A 11 -4.78 -10.59 9.99
N ILE A 12 -5.00 -9.28 9.87
CA ILE A 12 -4.89 -8.54 8.60
C ILE A 12 -4.53 -7.09 8.90
N PHE A 13 -3.70 -6.49 8.05
CA PHE A 13 -3.50 -5.05 8.10
C PHE A 13 -3.97 -4.34 6.82
N PHE A 14 -4.32 -3.06 7.00
CA PHE A 14 -4.67 -2.11 5.95
C PHE A 14 -3.97 -0.77 6.18
N PRO A 15 -3.94 0.13 5.17
CA PRO A 15 -3.51 1.50 5.43
C PRO A 15 -4.45 2.23 6.43
N PRO A 16 -4.03 3.36 7.00
CA PRO A 16 -2.80 4.07 6.69
C PRO A 16 -1.55 3.27 7.04
N TYR A 17 -0.49 3.46 6.24
CA TYR A 17 0.82 2.91 6.54
C TYR A 17 1.58 3.84 7.46
N ILE A 18 2.59 3.31 8.17
CA ILE A 18 3.51 4.14 8.96
C ILE A 18 4.57 4.77 8.06
N GLU A 19 5.11 5.89 8.50
CA GLU A 19 6.23 6.55 7.84
C GLU A 19 7.49 5.64 7.74
N PRO A 20 8.32 5.80 6.70
CA PRO A 20 8.20 6.82 5.66
C PRO A 20 7.33 6.39 4.48
N TRP A 21 6.66 7.37 3.82
CA TRP A 21 6.13 7.24 2.48
C TRP A 21 7.15 7.76 1.47
N GLU A 22 7.06 7.31 0.23
CA GLU A 22 7.88 7.83 -0.85
C GLU A 22 7.47 9.29 -1.13
N PRO A 23 8.43 10.25 -1.08
CA PRO A 23 8.11 11.69 -1.01
C PRO A 23 7.49 12.29 -2.29
N ASN A 24 7.64 11.61 -3.44
CA ASN A 24 7.06 12.06 -4.71
C ASN A 24 5.62 11.58 -4.96
N ILE A 25 5.02 10.86 -4.01
CA ILE A 25 3.60 10.52 -4.08
C ILE A 25 2.77 11.78 -3.81
N ASP A 26 1.83 12.09 -4.70
CA ASP A 26 0.89 13.20 -4.45
C ASP A 26 0.17 12.98 -3.10
N PRO A 27 0.20 13.96 -2.18
CA PRO A 27 -0.42 13.84 -0.85
C PRO A 27 -1.92 13.49 -0.88
N ALA A 28 -2.63 13.85 -1.95
CA ALA A 28 -4.02 13.47 -2.11
C ALA A 28 -4.19 11.94 -2.25
N LEU A 29 -3.21 11.25 -2.85
CA LEU A 29 -3.22 9.79 -2.93
C LEU A 29 -2.94 9.15 -1.58
N THR A 30 -1.97 9.64 -0.82
CA THR A 30 -1.69 9.16 0.54
C THR A 30 -2.94 9.25 1.42
N THR A 31 -3.64 10.39 1.35
CA THR A 31 -4.90 10.61 2.07
C THR A 31 -6.00 9.67 1.58
N ALA A 32 -6.16 9.50 0.27
CA ALA A 32 -7.16 8.63 -0.34
C ALA A 32 -6.95 7.15 0.03
N VAL A 33 -5.69 6.68 -0.02
CA VAL A 33 -5.31 5.32 0.40
C VAL A 33 -5.60 5.11 1.87
N SER A 34 -5.30 6.09 2.72
CA SER A 34 -5.59 6.03 4.16
C SER A 34 -7.09 5.97 4.46
N GLN A 35 -7.88 6.77 3.75
CA GLN A 35 -9.35 6.74 3.85
C GLN A 35 -9.91 5.38 3.44
N LEU A 36 -9.43 4.82 2.32
CA LEU A 36 -9.87 3.52 1.84
C LEU A 36 -9.51 2.40 2.82
N GLY A 37 -8.28 2.41 3.35
CA GLY A 37 -7.82 1.41 4.30
C GLY A 37 -8.57 1.45 5.63
N THR A 38 -8.85 2.63 6.16
CA THR A 38 -9.67 2.77 7.38
C THR A 38 -11.12 2.34 7.15
N TYR A 39 -11.68 2.60 5.98
CA TYR A 39 -12.99 2.08 5.60
C TYR A 39 -13.00 0.54 5.59
N MET A 40 -12.01 -0.09 4.94
CA MET A 40 -11.89 -1.56 4.91
C MET A 40 -11.76 -2.14 6.32
N ALA A 41 -10.94 -1.53 7.17
CA ALA A 41 -10.75 -1.97 8.54
C ALA A 41 -12.05 -1.85 9.37
N ALA A 42 -12.79 -0.76 9.19
CA ALA A 42 -14.08 -0.55 9.87
C ALA A 42 -15.13 -1.58 9.44
N GLU A 43 -15.22 -1.88 8.12
CA GLU A 43 -16.13 -2.90 7.58
C GLU A 43 -15.83 -4.29 8.16
N LEU A 44 -14.57 -4.72 8.16
CA LEU A 44 -14.19 -6.01 8.72
C LEU A 44 -14.45 -6.09 10.24
N THR A 45 -14.15 -5.00 10.94
CA THR A 45 -14.41 -4.91 12.39
C THR A 45 -15.91 -4.98 12.70
N SER A 46 -16.74 -4.33 11.90
CA SER A 46 -18.21 -4.37 12.06
C SER A 46 -18.80 -5.75 11.79
N GLN A 47 -18.14 -6.55 10.94
CA GLN A 47 -18.48 -7.97 10.72
C GLN A 47 -18.01 -8.88 11.87
N GLY A 48 -17.43 -8.33 12.93
CA GLY A 48 -16.91 -9.08 14.07
C GLY A 48 -15.53 -9.72 13.86
N LYS A 49 -14.84 -9.42 12.75
CA LYS A 49 -13.48 -9.94 12.51
C LYS A 49 -12.51 -9.33 13.52
N LYS A 50 -11.68 -10.20 14.09
CA LYS A 50 -10.69 -9.85 15.11
C LYS A 50 -9.32 -9.69 14.50
N GLY A 51 -8.44 -8.91 15.15
CA GLY A 51 -7.05 -8.76 14.72
C GLY A 51 -6.87 -7.91 13.46
N VAL A 52 -7.84 -7.06 13.13
CA VAL A 52 -7.72 -6.07 12.06
C VAL A 52 -6.91 -4.88 12.57
N VAL A 53 -5.86 -4.50 11.87
CA VAL A 53 -4.98 -3.40 12.28
C VAL A 53 -4.74 -2.42 11.15
N VAL A 54 -4.62 -1.15 11.48
CA VAL A 54 -4.14 -0.08 10.60
C VAL A 54 -2.94 0.63 11.23
N ASN A 55 -2.19 1.38 10.46
CA ASN A 55 -1.03 2.14 10.94
C ASN A 55 -0.02 1.27 11.71
N ALA A 56 0.29 0.11 11.17
CA ALA A 56 1.17 -0.88 11.81
C ALA A 56 2.26 -1.43 10.89
N GLN A 57 2.24 -1.12 9.61
CA GLN A 57 3.19 -1.62 8.63
C GLN A 57 3.61 -0.53 7.64
N TYR A 58 4.80 -0.72 7.05
CA TYR A 58 5.29 0.11 5.95
C TYR A 58 4.72 -0.36 4.63
N ASP A 59 4.47 0.59 3.76
CA ASP A 59 4.36 0.36 2.31
C ASP A 59 4.56 1.68 1.56
N ALA A 60 4.68 1.60 0.24
CA ALA A 60 4.86 2.76 -0.63
C ALA A 60 6.06 3.67 -0.25
N PHE A 61 7.12 3.10 0.31
CA PHE A 61 8.33 3.81 0.75
C PHE A 61 9.50 3.73 -0.24
N THR A 62 9.33 3.03 -1.35
CA THR A 62 10.31 2.93 -2.43
C THR A 62 9.63 3.16 -3.77
N PRO A 63 10.36 3.57 -4.83
CA PRO A 63 9.79 3.75 -6.17
C PRO A 63 9.04 2.52 -6.68
N ALA A 64 9.54 1.31 -6.43
CA ALA A 64 8.87 0.07 -6.84
C ALA A 64 7.52 -0.13 -6.13
N ARG A 65 7.44 0.18 -4.83
CA ARG A 65 6.20 0.11 -4.04
C ARG A 65 5.25 1.26 -4.35
N ALA A 66 5.78 2.43 -4.75
CA ALA A 66 5.02 3.62 -5.07
C ALA A 66 4.59 3.70 -6.54
N TYR A 67 5.05 2.81 -7.41
CA TYR A 67 4.88 2.91 -8.87
C TYR A 67 3.45 3.22 -9.33
N MET A 68 2.46 2.53 -8.78
CA MET A 68 1.05 2.78 -9.13
C MET A 68 0.58 4.17 -8.70
N HIS A 69 1.14 4.71 -7.61
CA HIS A 69 0.80 6.05 -7.11
C HIS A 69 1.32 7.15 -8.04
N TYR A 70 2.44 6.92 -8.75
CA TYR A 70 2.95 7.86 -9.76
C TYR A 70 2.02 7.99 -10.98
N HIS A 71 1.18 6.99 -11.21
CA HIS A 71 0.12 7.00 -12.21
C HIS A 71 -1.25 7.34 -11.63
N ALA A 72 -1.29 8.07 -10.53
CA ALA A 72 -2.50 8.44 -9.80
C ALA A 72 -3.38 7.27 -9.32
N GLY A 73 -2.87 6.05 -9.33
CA GLY A 73 -3.56 4.86 -8.83
C GLY A 73 -3.54 4.78 -7.31
N ALA A 74 -4.69 4.54 -6.70
CA ALA A 74 -4.80 4.25 -5.26
C ALA A 74 -4.51 2.76 -5.01
N ARG A 75 -3.24 2.41 -4.85
CA ARG A 75 -2.84 1.03 -4.54
C ARG A 75 -2.95 0.76 -3.03
N ILE A 76 -3.58 -0.36 -2.71
CA ILE A 76 -3.62 -0.90 -1.34
C ILE A 76 -2.78 -2.18 -1.28
N LEU A 77 -1.90 -2.26 -0.30
CA LEU A 77 -1.35 -3.52 0.19
C LEU A 77 -2.14 -3.94 1.42
N SER A 78 -2.72 -5.14 1.37
CA SER A 78 -3.22 -5.84 2.55
C SER A 78 -2.42 -7.11 2.76
N GLU A 79 -2.10 -7.41 4.01
CA GLU A 79 -1.43 -8.67 4.35
C GLU A 79 -2.18 -9.38 5.46
N THR A 80 -2.44 -10.67 5.25
CA THR A 80 -2.97 -11.53 6.31
C THR A 80 -1.85 -12.25 7.06
N ALA A 81 -2.12 -12.59 8.29
CA ALA A 81 -1.27 -13.49 9.05
C ALA A 81 -1.09 -14.82 8.29
N SER A 82 0.15 -15.28 8.19
CA SER A 82 0.45 -16.54 7.52
C SER A 82 -0.02 -17.73 8.32
N ALA A 83 -0.43 -18.77 7.61
CA ALA A 83 -0.43 -20.14 8.11
C ALA A 83 0.83 -20.86 7.60
N ARG A 84 1.16 -22.00 8.19
CA ARG A 84 2.34 -22.77 7.78
C ARG A 84 2.07 -23.47 6.43
N LEU A 85 2.32 -22.76 5.32
CA LEU A 85 1.83 -23.04 3.98
C LEU A 85 0.28 -23.14 4.01
N ALA A 86 -0.28 -24.28 3.65
CA ALA A 86 -1.72 -24.54 3.75
C ALA A 86 -2.12 -25.24 5.07
N SER A 87 -1.17 -25.48 5.98
CA SER A 87 -1.45 -26.17 7.24
C SER A 87 -1.91 -25.18 8.31
N PRO A 88 -2.96 -25.46 9.06
CA PRO A 88 -3.37 -24.65 10.18
C PRO A 88 -2.28 -24.52 11.24
N THR A 89 -2.27 -23.38 11.91
CA THR A 89 -1.41 -23.11 13.08
C THR A 89 -2.28 -22.76 14.27
N THR A 90 -1.91 -23.24 15.45
CA THR A 90 -2.54 -22.81 16.71
C THR A 90 -1.61 -21.86 17.43
N ILE A 91 -2.09 -20.68 17.77
CA ILE A 91 -1.34 -19.64 18.47
C ILE A 91 -1.92 -19.47 19.86
N ALA A 92 -1.10 -19.74 20.88
CA ALA A 92 -1.49 -19.59 22.26
C ALA A 92 -1.68 -18.11 22.62
N PRO A 93 -2.71 -17.76 23.44
CA PRO A 93 -2.97 -16.38 23.84
C PRO A 93 -1.77 -15.70 24.48
N GLU A 94 -0.99 -16.40 25.27
CA GLU A 94 0.20 -15.91 25.96
C GLU A 94 1.37 -15.62 25.01
N SER A 95 1.34 -16.11 23.77
CA SER A 95 2.34 -15.80 22.75
C SER A 95 2.02 -14.48 21.99
N LEU A 96 0.84 -13.91 22.24
CA LEU A 96 0.45 -12.64 21.64
C LEU A 96 1.15 -11.49 22.36
N GLY A 97 1.89 -10.68 21.64
CA GLY A 97 2.67 -9.59 22.19
C GLY A 97 2.55 -8.30 21.39
N PRO A 98 3.32 -7.28 21.77
CA PRO A 98 3.37 -6.03 21.05
C PRO A 98 3.79 -6.25 19.59
N GLY A 99 3.02 -5.67 18.68
CA GLY A 99 3.40 -5.52 17.29
C GLY A 99 4.00 -4.12 17.07
N ARG A 100 4.23 -3.80 15.80
CA ARG A 100 4.65 -2.46 15.45
C ARG A 100 3.46 -1.50 15.57
N ASN A 101 3.60 -0.52 16.45
CA ASN A 101 2.61 0.52 16.72
C ASN A 101 1.24 0.02 17.24
N PHE A 102 1.16 -1.18 17.79
CA PHE A 102 -0.01 -1.70 18.49
C PHE A 102 0.40 -2.77 19.52
N ASP A 103 -0.48 -3.07 20.45
CA ASP A 103 -0.33 -4.16 21.41
C ASP A 103 -1.48 -5.17 21.16
N ALA A 104 -1.11 -6.41 20.80
CA ALA A 104 -2.09 -7.45 20.46
C ALA A 104 -3.00 -7.85 21.62
N SER A 105 -2.62 -7.55 22.87
CA SER A 105 -3.40 -7.82 24.08
C SER A 105 -4.41 -6.73 24.40
N LYS A 106 -4.36 -5.57 23.73
CA LYS A 106 -5.13 -4.38 24.10
C LYS A 106 -5.87 -3.79 22.92
N ARG A 107 -7.05 -3.26 23.19
CA ARG A 107 -7.79 -2.44 22.25
C ARG A 107 -7.15 -1.07 22.11
N SER A 108 -7.03 -0.61 20.86
CA SER A 108 -6.60 0.75 20.52
C SER A 108 -7.37 1.23 19.30
N TRP A 109 -7.26 2.53 18.95
CA TRP A 109 -7.95 3.09 17.79
C TRP A 109 -7.54 2.38 16.47
N ASN A 110 -6.28 1.94 16.39
CA ASN A 110 -5.72 1.26 15.22
C ASN A 110 -5.78 -0.27 15.31
N PHE A 111 -6.26 -0.82 16.43
CA PHE A 111 -6.47 -2.25 16.67
C PHE A 111 -7.74 -2.46 17.54
N PRO A 112 -8.92 -2.21 16.96
CA PRO A 112 -10.16 -2.05 17.74
C PRO A 112 -10.70 -3.36 18.33
N ASN A 113 -10.41 -4.51 17.71
CA ASN A 113 -10.92 -5.81 18.14
C ASN A 113 -9.79 -6.86 18.16
N PRO A 114 -9.04 -6.96 19.28
CA PRO A 114 -7.93 -7.91 19.40
C PRO A 114 -8.34 -9.37 19.14
N TRP A 115 -7.47 -10.10 18.47
CA TRP A 115 -7.63 -11.54 18.32
C TRP A 115 -7.00 -12.24 19.53
N SER A 116 -7.72 -13.18 20.12
CA SER A 116 -7.36 -13.79 21.41
C SER A 116 -6.52 -15.07 21.30
N GLY A 117 -5.91 -15.31 20.14
CA GLY A 117 -5.27 -16.60 19.88
C GLY A 117 -6.26 -17.67 19.39
N GLY A 118 -5.75 -18.85 19.14
CA GLY A 118 -6.52 -20.00 18.63
C GLY A 118 -6.00 -20.48 17.28
N ASP A 119 -6.83 -21.25 16.60
CA ASP A 119 -6.50 -21.82 15.30
C ASP A 119 -6.57 -20.76 14.21
N TRP A 120 -5.66 -20.86 13.24
CA TRP A 120 -5.58 -20.00 12.07
C TRP A 120 -5.10 -20.79 10.87
N GLY A 121 -5.87 -20.78 9.80
CA GLY A 121 -5.55 -21.57 8.61
C GLY A 121 -5.94 -20.88 7.32
N LEU A 122 -5.79 -21.60 6.21
CA LEU A 122 -6.09 -21.09 4.88
C LEU A 122 -7.55 -20.59 4.72
N PRO A 123 -8.58 -21.27 5.28
CA PRO A 123 -9.95 -20.76 5.22
C PRO A 123 -10.10 -19.37 5.84
N ASP A 124 -9.43 -19.12 6.97
CA ASP A 124 -9.47 -17.81 7.66
C ASP A 124 -8.78 -16.73 6.80
N ILE A 125 -7.64 -17.08 6.21
CA ILE A 125 -6.90 -16.17 5.30
C ILE A 125 -7.79 -15.78 4.13
N VAL A 126 -8.43 -16.75 3.49
CA VAL A 126 -9.32 -16.51 2.34
C VAL A 126 -10.52 -15.66 2.73
N ASP A 127 -11.14 -15.94 3.87
CA ASP A 127 -12.30 -15.19 4.39
C ASP A 127 -11.93 -13.73 4.68
N TYR A 128 -10.79 -13.47 5.33
CA TYR A 128 -10.35 -12.12 5.64
C TYR A 128 -9.98 -11.33 4.38
N GLN A 129 -9.25 -11.93 3.44
CA GLN A 129 -8.88 -11.27 2.19
C GLN A 129 -10.09 -11.01 1.30
N THR A 130 -11.02 -11.97 1.21
CA THR A 130 -12.27 -11.79 0.44
C THR A 130 -13.10 -10.65 1.04
N SER A 131 -13.25 -10.60 2.36
CA SER A 131 -13.96 -9.50 3.03
C SER A 131 -13.30 -8.15 2.77
N GLY A 132 -11.96 -8.09 2.83
CA GLY A 132 -11.20 -6.89 2.49
C GLY A 132 -11.41 -6.45 1.05
N ALA A 133 -11.33 -7.38 0.10
CA ALA A 133 -11.56 -7.09 -1.32
C ALA A 133 -12.99 -6.59 -1.58
N LEU A 134 -14.00 -7.20 -0.97
CA LEU A 134 -15.39 -6.77 -1.09
C LEU A 134 -15.62 -5.39 -0.47
N ALA A 135 -14.99 -5.09 0.66
CA ALA A 135 -15.04 -3.76 1.28
C ALA A 135 -14.43 -2.69 0.34
N LEU A 136 -13.27 -2.98 -0.28
CA LEU A 136 -12.64 -2.12 -1.26
C LEU A 136 -13.57 -1.84 -2.45
N LEU A 137 -14.10 -2.89 -3.07
CA LEU A 137 -15.00 -2.78 -4.21
C LEU A 137 -16.29 -2.02 -3.86
N THR A 138 -16.81 -2.23 -2.66
CA THR A 138 -17.99 -1.51 -2.15
C THR A 138 -17.70 -0.01 -2.00
N ASN A 139 -16.53 0.36 -1.44
CA ASN A 139 -16.13 1.75 -1.35
C ASN A 139 -15.96 2.38 -2.73
N ALA A 140 -15.27 1.68 -3.63
CA ALA A 140 -15.07 2.16 -5.00
C ALA A 140 -16.39 2.41 -5.73
N ALA A 141 -17.35 1.50 -5.61
CA ALA A 141 -18.67 1.62 -6.24
C ALA A 141 -19.50 2.78 -5.66
N LYS A 142 -19.54 2.89 -4.31
CA LYS A 142 -20.29 3.95 -3.61
C LYS A 142 -19.69 5.34 -3.86
N ASN A 143 -18.38 5.43 -3.94
CA ASN A 143 -17.63 6.68 -4.05
C ASN A 143 -17.00 6.87 -5.45
N ARG A 144 -17.54 6.24 -6.49
CA ARG A 144 -16.97 6.25 -7.84
C ARG A 144 -16.61 7.63 -8.37
N ARG A 145 -17.45 8.64 -8.10
CA ARG A 145 -17.19 10.02 -8.51
C ARG A 145 -15.93 10.57 -7.85
N TYR A 146 -15.81 10.40 -6.54
CA TYR A 146 -14.62 10.82 -5.78
C TYR A 146 -13.35 10.19 -6.35
N TRP A 147 -13.36 8.88 -6.62
CA TRP A 147 -12.18 8.18 -7.15
C TRP A 147 -11.79 8.67 -8.53
N LEU A 148 -12.77 8.89 -9.43
CA LEU A 148 -12.51 9.42 -10.77
C LEU A 148 -12.03 10.87 -10.73
N GLU A 149 -12.63 11.73 -9.92
CA GLU A 149 -12.22 13.13 -9.76
C GLU A 149 -10.81 13.22 -9.15
N ASN A 150 -10.49 12.39 -8.15
CA ASN A 150 -9.17 12.33 -7.55
C ASN A 150 -8.12 11.86 -8.58
N PHE A 151 -8.39 10.80 -9.31
CA PHE A 151 -7.52 10.31 -10.39
C PHE A 151 -7.25 11.41 -11.42
N TYR A 152 -8.29 12.05 -11.93
CA TYR A 152 -8.15 13.15 -12.88
C TYR A 152 -7.37 14.33 -12.29
N GLY A 153 -7.69 14.74 -11.07
CA GLY A 153 -7.05 15.87 -10.41
C GLY A 153 -5.56 15.66 -10.16
N VAL A 154 -5.16 14.47 -9.72
CA VAL A 154 -3.75 14.11 -9.51
C VAL A 154 -3.00 14.12 -10.84
N ASN A 155 -3.52 13.46 -11.87
CA ASN A 155 -2.89 13.47 -13.20
C ASN A 155 -2.79 14.88 -13.79
N LYS A 156 -3.83 15.70 -13.65
CA LYS A 156 -3.82 17.08 -14.12
C LYS A 156 -2.73 17.92 -13.43
N ARG A 157 -2.52 17.73 -12.12
CA ARG A 157 -1.40 18.38 -11.41
C ARG A 157 -0.06 17.82 -11.86
N GLY A 158 0.04 16.51 -12.06
CA GLY A 158 1.29 15.86 -12.49
C GLY A 158 1.83 16.35 -13.83
N VAL A 159 0.94 16.75 -14.76
CA VAL A 159 1.35 17.30 -16.06
C VAL A 159 1.44 18.83 -16.09
N ALA A 160 1.09 19.49 -15.02
CA ALA A 160 1.23 20.95 -14.92
C ALA A 160 2.71 21.31 -14.78
N LYS A 161 3.09 22.45 -15.39
CA LYS A 161 4.41 23.03 -15.16
C LYS A 161 4.50 23.52 -13.72
N TRP A 162 5.54 23.16 -13.02
CA TRP A 162 5.81 23.55 -11.63
C TRP A 162 7.01 24.47 -11.59
N ASP A 163 6.89 25.64 -10.96
CA ASP A 163 7.95 26.66 -10.93
C ASP A 163 9.25 26.17 -10.29
N ASP A 164 9.14 25.25 -9.32
CA ASP A 164 10.28 24.68 -8.58
C ASP A 164 10.80 23.36 -9.16
N TRP A 165 10.33 22.94 -10.34
CA TRP A 165 10.69 21.67 -10.94
C TRP A 165 11.51 21.88 -12.21
N PRO A 166 12.56 21.09 -12.47
CA PRO A 166 13.35 21.23 -13.69
C PRO A 166 12.52 20.86 -14.94
N ASP A 167 12.66 21.66 -15.98
CA ASP A 167 12.01 21.39 -17.28
C ASP A 167 12.60 20.17 -17.99
N VAL A 168 13.87 19.85 -17.72
CA VAL A 168 14.64 18.80 -18.41
C VAL A 168 15.60 18.12 -17.45
N TRP A 169 15.71 16.81 -17.56
CA TRP A 169 16.71 16.01 -16.88
C TRP A 169 17.77 15.57 -17.88
N ILE A 170 19.05 15.80 -17.60
CA ILE A 170 20.16 15.49 -18.50
C ILE A 170 20.97 14.33 -17.94
N ILE A 171 21.09 13.27 -18.72
CA ILE A 171 22.08 12.20 -18.49
C ILE A 171 23.29 12.51 -19.33
N ALA A 172 24.35 13.03 -18.71
CA ALA A 172 25.58 13.40 -19.40
C ALA A 172 26.24 12.16 -20.02
N SER A 173 26.96 12.37 -21.15
CA SER A 173 27.81 11.33 -21.75
C SER A 173 28.95 10.93 -20.79
N GLY A 174 29.47 9.71 -20.94
CA GLY A 174 30.60 9.25 -20.13
C GLY A 174 30.26 8.72 -18.76
N GLN A 175 28.99 8.38 -18.50
CA GLN A 175 28.61 7.69 -17.27
C GLN A 175 29.37 6.36 -17.12
N GLU A 176 29.91 6.09 -15.94
CA GLU A 176 30.65 4.84 -15.67
C GLU A 176 29.78 3.60 -15.81
N ASN A 177 28.51 3.68 -15.33
CA ASN A 177 27.56 2.59 -15.41
C ASN A 177 26.67 2.69 -16.65
N GLN A 178 27.20 2.34 -17.80
CA GLN A 178 26.44 2.34 -19.06
C GLN A 178 25.25 1.37 -19.05
N THR A 179 25.34 0.26 -18.33
CA THR A 179 24.23 -0.69 -18.18
C THR A 179 23.09 -0.05 -17.39
N GLY A 180 23.40 0.65 -16.32
CA GLY A 180 22.42 1.39 -15.53
C GLY A 180 21.71 2.46 -16.35
N VAL A 181 22.45 3.20 -17.17
CA VAL A 181 21.87 4.20 -18.11
C VAL A 181 20.86 3.55 -19.05
N LYS A 182 21.22 2.42 -19.68
CA LYS A 182 20.31 1.70 -20.59
C LYS A 182 19.02 1.26 -19.88
N TYR A 183 19.11 0.74 -18.66
CA TYR A 183 17.94 0.34 -17.90
C TYR A 183 17.08 1.55 -17.50
N ALA A 184 17.69 2.65 -17.07
CA ALA A 184 16.98 3.87 -16.73
C ALA A 184 16.21 4.43 -17.95
N LEU A 185 16.91 4.59 -19.09
CA LEU A 185 16.29 5.06 -20.33
C LEU A 185 15.14 4.16 -20.79
N ARG A 186 15.34 2.83 -20.74
CA ARG A 186 14.28 1.87 -21.08
C ARG A 186 13.06 2.01 -20.16
N SER A 187 13.28 2.19 -18.86
CA SER A 187 12.19 2.36 -17.88
C SER A 187 11.43 3.66 -18.14
N LEU A 188 12.12 4.75 -18.45
CA LEU A 188 11.51 6.03 -18.81
C LEU A 188 10.64 5.92 -20.06
N VAL A 189 11.17 5.31 -21.13
CA VAL A 189 10.43 5.08 -22.38
C VAL A 189 9.20 4.17 -22.13
N MET A 190 9.34 3.13 -21.30
CA MET A 190 8.20 2.27 -20.94
C MET A 190 7.11 3.02 -20.14
N ALA A 191 7.48 4.10 -19.46
CA ALA A 191 6.56 4.96 -18.72
C ALA A 191 6.05 6.15 -19.56
N ASP A 192 6.22 6.11 -20.89
CA ASP A 192 5.84 7.18 -21.83
C ASP A 192 6.51 8.54 -21.53
N VAL A 193 7.65 8.53 -20.86
CA VAL A 193 8.47 9.75 -20.69
C VAL A 193 9.20 10.06 -22.01
N GLU A 194 9.13 11.30 -22.44
CA GLU A 194 9.89 11.76 -23.61
C GLU A 194 11.39 11.65 -23.36
N VAL A 195 12.08 10.90 -24.20
CA VAL A 195 13.53 10.69 -24.12
C VAL A 195 14.16 11.04 -25.46
N HIS A 196 15.07 12.01 -25.45
CA HIS A 196 15.77 12.48 -26.63
C HIS A 196 17.28 12.28 -26.49
N GLN A 197 17.97 12.04 -27.61
CA GLN A 197 19.42 12.06 -27.68
C GLN A 197 19.84 13.37 -28.28
N ALA A 198 20.72 14.11 -27.59
CA ALA A 198 21.29 15.32 -28.15
C ALA A 198 22.21 14.98 -29.32
N GLU A 199 22.14 15.76 -30.41
CA GLU A 199 22.97 15.60 -31.59
C GLU A 199 24.40 16.16 -31.41
N SER A 200 24.56 17.09 -30.47
CA SER A 200 25.84 17.68 -30.07
C SER A 200 25.84 18.00 -28.58
N SER A 201 27.05 18.02 -28.00
CA SER A 201 27.29 18.46 -26.61
C SER A 201 27.46 19.96 -26.52
#